data_86210c6b785f2291d1dfddbfcc08307b
#
_entry.id   86210c6b785f2291d1dfddbfcc08307b
#
_cell.length_a   1.000
_cell.length_b   1.000
_cell.length_c   1.000
_cell.angle_alpha   90.00
_cell.angle_beta   90.00
_cell.angle_gamma   90.00
#
_symmetry.space_group_name_H-M   'P 1'
#
loop_
_entity.id
_entity.type
_entity.pdbx_description
1 polymer ?
#
loop_
_entity_poly.entity_id
_entity_poly.type
_entity_poly.pdbx_seq_one_letter_code
_entity_poly.pdbx_strand_id
1 'polypeptide(L)'
;SFVLQQGTAEEAVALVQAAARQRQGSSRDQFLRTVTDPAQGFHDRDMYVFVLDAAGSYLAFGGNPAKVGTRVQDIPGVDGQRLLEAIVAQARQEPGWVEYDITHPVTGTVQTKMSFVQTIDDGLYLGCGVYKALAARA
;
A
#
# COMPACT_ATOMS: atom_id res chain seq x y z
N SER A 1 -23.28 -5.40 -0.38
CA SER A 1 -23.06 -5.14 -1.79
C SER A 1 -21.58 -4.96 -2.09
N PHE A 2 -21.21 -5.00 -3.33
CA PHE A 2 -19.81 -4.87 -3.75
C PHE A 2 -19.18 -3.55 -3.34
N VAL A 3 -19.96 -2.49 -3.32
CA VAL A 3 -19.49 -1.14 -2.97
C VAL A 3 -18.92 -1.11 -1.56
N LEU A 4 -19.50 -1.89 -0.64
CA LEU A 4 -19.06 -1.95 0.75
C LEU A 4 -17.72 -2.70 0.93
N GLN A 5 -17.28 -3.42 -0.10
CA GLN A 5 -16.02 -4.18 -0.04
C GLN A 5 -14.81 -3.35 -0.42
N GLN A 6 -15.01 -2.11 -0.84
CA GLN A 6 -13.93 -1.27 -1.35
C GLN A 6 -13.76 -0.01 -0.53
N GLY A 7 -12.51 0.39 -0.37
CA GLY A 7 -12.16 1.62 0.32
C GLY A 7 -12.19 2.85 -0.59
N THR A 8 -12.10 4.01 0.02
CA THR A 8 -12.06 5.31 -0.67
C THR A 8 -10.66 5.92 -0.56
N ALA A 9 -10.40 6.91 -1.42
CA ALA A 9 -9.15 7.66 -1.38
C ALA A 9 -8.91 8.31 -0.01
N GLU A 10 -9.95 8.91 0.58
CA GLU A 10 -9.86 9.54 1.89
C GLU A 10 -9.53 8.55 2.99
N GLU A 11 -10.13 7.35 2.92
CA GLU A 11 -9.85 6.28 3.88
C GLU A 11 -8.43 5.77 3.76
N ALA A 12 -7.89 5.65 2.54
CA ALA A 12 -6.50 5.25 2.34
C ALA A 12 -5.52 6.25 2.95
N VAL A 13 -5.76 7.55 2.74
CA VAL A 13 -4.94 8.60 3.36
C VAL A 13 -5.00 8.50 4.89
N ALA A 14 -6.20 8.31 5.44
CA ALA A 14 -6.38 8.19 6.89
C ALA A 14 -5.60 7.00 7.47
N LEU A 15 -5.60 5.86 6.77
CA LEU A 15 -4.84 4.68 7.20
C LEU A 15 -3.33 4.93 7.17
N VAL A 16 -2.82 5.60 6.14
CA VAL A 16 -1.41 5.96 6.07
C VAL A 16 -1.03 6.90 7.23
N GLN A 17 -1.85 7.89 7.49
CA GLN A 17 -1.62 8.83 8.59
C GLN A 17 -1.65 8.14 9.94
N ALA A 18 -2.58 7.20 10.15
CA ALA A 18 -2.64 6.40 11.38
C ALA A 18 -1.38 5.55 11.56
N ALA A 19 -0.88 4.94 10.48
CA ALA A 19 0.35 4.17 10.53
C ALA A 19 1.57 5.06 10.87
N ALA A 20 1.65 6.24 10.27
CA ALA A 20 2.72 7.19 10.57
C ALA A 20 2.72 7.60 12.05
N ARG A 21 1.55 7.82 12.64
CA ARG A 21 1.43 8.10 14.08
C ARG A 21 1.88 6.91 14.92
N GLN A 22 1.55 5.70 14.50
CA GLN A 22 1.98 4.48 15.19
C GLN A 22 3.50 4.39 15.27
N ARG A 23 4.20 4.77 14.19
CA ARG A 23 5.67 4.76 14.16
C ARG A 23 6.25 5.73 15.19
N GLN A 24 5.64 6.86 15.43
CA GLN A 24 6.12 7.85 16.41
C GLN A 24 6.10 7.30 17.83
N GLY A 25 5.17 6.42 18.15
CA GLY A 25 5.00 5.86 19.49
C GLY A 25 5.65 4.50 19.72
N SER A 26 6.39 3.96 18.76
CA SER A 26 6.95 2.61 18.86
C SER A 26 8.30 2.51 18.16
N SER A 27 9.06 1.45 18.48
CA SER A 27 10.28 1.13 17.74
C SER A 27 9.94 0.75 16.30
N ARG A 28 10.93 0.79 15.41
CA ARG A 28 10.75 0.37 14.01
C ARG A 28 10.23 -1.06 13.91
N ASP A 29 10.82 -1.99 14.64
CA ASP A 29 10.42 -3.40 14.58
C ASP A 29 9.01 -3.60 15.11
N GLN A 30 8.65 -2.93 16.20
CA GLN A 30 7.31 -2.99 16.75
C GLN A 30 6.29 -2.38 15.78
N PHE A 31 6.62 -1.25 15.17
CA PHE A 31 5.78 -0.62 14.15
C PHE A 31 5.49 -1.58 13.00
N LEU A 32 6.51 -2.24 12.44
CA LEU A 32 6.33 -3.17 11.34
C LEU A 32 5.43 -4.34 11.72
N ARG A 33 5.60 -4.89 12.93
CA ARG A 33 4.73 -5.96 13.45
C ARG A 33 3.30 -5.48 13.64
N THR A 34 3.11 -4.29 14.19
CA THR A 34 1.78 -3.73 14.45
C THR A 34 1.02 -3.50 13.14
N VAL A 35 1.66 -2.94 12.12
CA VAL A 35 1.02 -2.74 10.82
C VAL A 35 0.56 -4.07 10.24
N THR A 36 1.37 -5.10 10.36
CA THR A 36 1.12 -6.42 9.76
C THR A 36 0.07 -7.23 10.53
N ASP A 37 -0.08 -6.99 11.83
CA ASP A 37 -0.98 -7.76 12.70
C ASP A 37 -2.44 -7.58 12.27
N PRO A 38 -3.15 -8.68 11.94
CA PRO A 38 -4.56 -8.60 11.55
C PRO A 38 -5.48 -7.95 12.59
N ALA A 39 -5.10 -7.98 13.87
CA ALA A 39 -5.90 -7.42 14.95
C ALA A 39 -5.79 -5.90 15.08
N GLN A 40 -4.87 -5.24 14.37
CA GLN A 40 -4.54 -3.84 14.58
C GLN A 40 -5.23 -2.86 13.63
N GLY A 41 -6.01 -3.35 12.66
CA GLY A 41 -6.85 -2.50 11.82
C GLY A 41 -6.16 -1.82 10.64
N PHE A 42 -4.95 -2.24 10.27
CA PHE A 42 -4.26 -1.73 9.08
C PHE A 42 -4.59 -2.50 7.80
N HIS A 43 -5.61 -3.31 7.88
CA HIS A 43 -6.31 -3.92 6.76
C HIS A 43 -7.81 -3.64 6.94
N ASP A 44 -8.43 -3.06 5.93
CA ASP A 44 -9.85 -2.70 5.97
C ASP A 44 -10.46 -2.93 4.58
N ARG A 45 -11.35 -3.93 4.49
CA ARG A 45 -11.98 -4.34 3.23
C ARG A 45 -10.91 -4.74 2.20
N ASP A 46 -10.74 -4.00 1.10
CA ASP A 46 -9.69 -4.24 0.11
C ASP A 46 -8.42 -3.41 0.32
N MET A 47 -8.42 -2.54 1.34
CA MET A 47 -7.27 -1.71 1.65
C MET A 47 -6.32 -2.39 2.63
N TYR A 48 -5.04 -2.23 2.42
CA TYR A 48 -4.02 -2.63 3.37
C TYR A 48 -2.87 -1.63 3.35
N VAL A 49 -2.38 -1.31 4.52
CA VAL A 49 -1.17 -0.49 4.64
C VAL A 49 0.03 -1.37 4.37
N PHE A 50 1.00 -0.85 3.63
CA PHE A 50 2.24 -1.57 3.35
C PHE A 50 3.45 -0.70 3.67
N VAL A 51 4.57 -1.35 3.95
CA VAL A 51 5.88 -0.69 4.05
C VAL A 51 6.84 -1.45 3.16
N LEU A 52 7.47 -0.72 2.24
CA LEU A 52 8.48 -1.23 1.31
C LEU A 52 9.85 -0.68 1.66
N ASP A 53 10.90 -1.47 1.45
CA ASP A 53 12.24 -0.95 1.38
C ASP A 53 12.57 -0.50 -0.05
N ALA A 54 13.76 0.08 -0.25
CA ALA A 54 14.17 0.59 -1.56
C ALA A 54 14.37 -0.51 -2.61
N ALA A 55 14.56 -1.75 -2.19
CA ALA A 55 14.70 -2.90 -3.09
C ALA A 55 13.34 -3.47 -3.53
N GLY A 56 12.25 -3.02 -2.92
CA GLY A 56 10.90 -3.48 -3.25
C GLY A 56 10.38 -4.61 -2.38
N SER A 57 11.07 -4.94 -1.29
CA SER A 57 10.59 -5.96 -0.36
C SER A 57 9.57 -5.37 0.59
N TYR A 58 8.48 -6.11 0.83
CA TYR A 58 7.50 -5.75 1.85
C TYR A 58 8.05 -6.07 3.22
N LEU A 59 8.25 -5.05 4.04
CA LEU A 59 8.66 -5.18 5.44
C LEU A 59 7.45 -5.25 6.36
N ALA A 60 6.31 -4.73 5.93
CA ALA A 60 5.02 -4.85 6.60
C ALA A 60 3.93 -4.91 5.55
N PHE A 61 2.87 -5.65 5.86
CA PHE A 61 1.74 -5.82 4.97
C PHE A 61 0.48 -5.99 5.83
N GLY A 62 -0.39 -4.99 5.81
CA GLY A 62 -1.55 -4.91 6.70
C GLY A 62 -2.44 -6.15 6.67
N GLY A 63 -2.55 -6.78 7.82
CA GLY A 63 -3.41 -7.95 8.00
C GLY A 63 -2.94 -9.24 7.36
N ASN A 64 -1.75 -9.26 6.74
CA ASN A 64 -1.29 -10.45 6.00
C ASN A 64 0.19 -10.73 6.20
N PRO A 65 0.57 -11.40 7.31
CA PRO A 65 1.97 -11.71 7.59
C PRO A 65 2.66 -12.55 6.50
N ALA A 66 1.89 -13.35 5.75
CA ALA A 66 2.44 -14.20 4.69
C ALA A 66 3.04 -13.38 3.53
N LYS A 67 2.65 -12.13 3.38
CA LYS A 67 3.18 -11.25 2.33
C LYS A 67 4.49 -10.56 2.72
N VAL A 68 4.85 -10.55 3.99
CA VAL A 68 6.13 -9.97 4.44
C VAL A 68 7.28 -10.76 3.85
N GLY A 69 8.25 -10.07 3.28
CA GLY A 69 9.38 -10.67 2.58
C GLY A 69 9.14 -10.91 1.09
N THR A 70 7.91 -10.82 0.61
CA THR A 70 7.65 -10.85 -0.83
C THR A 70 8.03 -9.51 -1.47
N ARG A 71 8.11 -9.47 -2.79
CA ARG A 71 8.60 -8.30 -3.54
C ARG A 71 7.52 -7.75 -4.45
N VAL A 72 7.48 -6.44 -4.55
CA VAL A 72 6.54 -5.76 -5.45
C VAL A 72 6.77 -6.18 -6.91
N GLN A 73 8.02 -6.47 -7.29
CA GLN A 73 8.38 -6.92 -8.64
C GLN A 73 7.76 -8.27 -9.01
N ASP A 74 7.34 -9.05 -8.02
CA ASP A 74 6.78 -10.39 -8.23
C ASP A 74 5.25 -10.42 -8.22
N ILE A 75 4.58 -9.27 -8.14
CA ILE A 75 3.11 -9.20 -8.17
C ILE A 75 2.63 -9.55 -9.57
N PRO A 76 1.79 -10.60 -9.73
CA PRO A 76 1.27 -10.96 -11.04
C PRO A 76 0.45 -9.82 -11.66
N GLY A 77 0.65 -9.57 -12.96
CA GLY A 77 -0.12 -8.57 -13.69
C GLY A 77 0.26 -7.11 -13.45
N VAL A 78 1.35 -6.87 -12.74
CA VAL A 78 1.84 -5.51 -12.43
C VAL A 78 3.28 -5.39 -12.91
N ASP A 79 3.60 -4.26 -13.56
CA ASP A 79 4.99 -3.87 -13.79
C ASP A 79 5.57 -3.38 -12.46
N GLY A 80 6.02 -4.32 -11.64
CA GLY A 80 6.41 -4.04 -10.26
C GLY A 80 7.64 -3.16 -10.14
N GLN A 81 8.61 -3.31 -11.04
CA GLN A 81 9.82 -2.46 -11.00
C GLN A 81 9.45 -1.00 -11.29
N ARG A 82 8.59 -0.76 -12.28
CA ARG A 82 8.12 0.58 -12.61
C ARG A 82 7.29 1.17 -11.47
N LEU A 83 6.45 0.35 -10.84
CA LEU A 83 5.66 0.77 -9.68
C LEU A 83 6.58 1.17 -8.52
N LEU A 84 7.60 0.37 -8.22
CA LEU A 84 8.55 0.68 -7.16
C LEU A 84 9.23 2.02 -7.42
N GLU A 85 9.69 2.26 -8.65
CA GLU A 85 10.34 3.51 -9.01
C GLU A 85 9.39 4.70 -8.83
N ALA A 86 8.12 4.56 -9.21
CA ALA A 86 7.12 5.60 -9.04
C ALA A 86 6.84 5.89 -7.57
N ILE A 87 6.73 4.85 -6.74
CA ILE A 87 6.51 5.00 -5.30
C ILE A 87 7.67 5.75 -4.65
N VAL A 88 8.90 5.33 -4.94
CA VAL A 88 10.10 5.94 -4.37
C VAL A 88 10.20 7.42 -4.79
N ALA A 89 10.00 7.70 -6.07
CA ALA A 89 10.08 9.08 -6.59
C ALA A 89 9.04 9.98 -5.95
N GLN A 90 7.78 9.53 -5.89
CA GLN A 90 6.70 10.32 -5.28
C GLN A 90 6.94 10.55 -3.80
N ALA A 91 7.23 9.48 -3.07
CA ALA A 91 7.38 9.56 -1.62
C ALA A 91 8.56 10.45 -1.20
N ARG A 92 9.66 10.42 -1.96
CA ARG A 92 10.82 11.27 -1.69
C ARG A 92 10.54 12.75 -1.93
N GLN A 93 9.68 13.06 -2.89
CA GLN A 93 9.32 14.43 -3.20
C GLN A 93 8.35 14.98 -2.15
N GLU A 94 7.24 14.29 -1.93
CA GLU A 94 6.22 14.64 -0.94
C GLU A 94 5.21 13.49 -0.83
N PRO A 95 4.43 13.41 0.25
CA PRO A 95 3.30 12.49 0.29
C PRO A 95 2.35 12.74 -0.88
N GLY A 96 1.93 11.68 -1.56
CA GLY A 96 1.07 11.84 -2.73
C GLY A 96 0.71 10.51 -3.36
N TRP A 97 0.03 10.59 -4.50
CA TRP A 97 -0.55 9.45 -5.18
C TRP A 97 0.32 8.96 -6.34
N VAL A 98 0.39 7.65 -6.48
CA VAL A 98 0.90 6.99 -7.69
C VAL A 98 -0.20 6.11 -8.26
N GLU A 99 -0.26 5.99 -9.59
CA GLU A 99 -1.23 5.14 -10.29
C GLU A 99 -0.52 4.02 -11.02
N TYR A 100 -1.17 2.86 -11.08
CA TYR A 100 -0.64 1.71 -11.81
C TYR A 100 -1.78 0.79 -12.22
N ASP A 101 -1.55 0.04 -13.30
CA ASP A 101 -2.52 -0.91 -13.81
C ASP A 101 -2.20 -2.31 -13.31
N ILE A 102 -3.28 -3.06 -13.03
CA ILE A 102 -3.20 -4.48 -12.71
C ILE A 102 -3.95 -5.22 -13.80
N THR A 103 -3.26 -6.12 -14.48
CA THR A 103 -3.85 -6.99 -15.49
C THR A 103 -4.17 -8.34 -14.87
N HIS A 104 -5.45 -8.73 -14.90
CA HIS A 104 -5.84 -10.03 -14.37
C HIS A 104 -5.20 -11.14 -15.22
N PRO A 105 -4.47 -12.09 -14.61
CA PRO A 105 -3.67 -13.05 -15.37
C PRO A 105 -4.50 -14.05 -16.19
N VAL A 106 -5.76 -14.26 -15.83
CA VAL A 106 -6.64 -15.21 -16.54
C VAL A 106 -7.51 -14.48 -17.55
N THR A 107 -8.19 -13.42 -17.15
CA THR A 107 -9.18 -12.73 -18.01
C THR A 107 -8.58 -11.66 -18.90
N GLY A 108 -7.38 -11.16 -18.58
CA GLY A 108 -6.78 -10.02 -19.28
C GLY A 108 -7.43 -8.68 -18.93
N THR A 109 -8.41 -8.66 -18.03
CA THR A 109 -9.06 -7.43 -17.58
C THR A 109 -8.06 -6.53 -16.87
N VAL A 110 -8.06 -5.25 -17.24
CA VAL A 110 -7.16 -4.25 -16.64
C VAL A 110 -7.94 -3.37 -15.67
N GLN A 111 -7.42 -3.21 -14.46
CA GLN A 111 -7.95 -2.28 -13.46
C GLN A 111 -6.84 -1.31 -13.08
N THR A 112 -7.22 -0.06 -12.85
CA THR A 112 -6.27 0.95 -12.37
C THR A 112 -6.40 1.09 -10.86
N LYS A 113 -5.27 1.01 -10.19
CA LYS A 113 -5.14 1.25 -8.75
C LYS A 113 -4.35 2.53 -8.52
N MET A 114 -4.61 3.18 -7.40
CA MET A 114 -3.79 4.30 -6.97
C MET A 114 -3.43 4.11 -5.50
N SER A 115 -2.18 4.44 -5.17
CA SER A 115 -1.67 4.32 -3.80
C SER A 115 -1.20 5.66 -3.31
N PHE A 116 -1.64 6.01 -2.10
CA PHE A 116 -1.10 7.16 -1.39
C PHE A 116 0.17 6.71 -0.66
N VAL A 117 1.28 7.39 -0.92
CA VAL A 117 2.60 6.96 -0.44
C VAL A 117 3.34 8.12 0.20
N GLN A 118 4.18 7.80 1.18
CA GLN A 118 5.09 8.74 1.82
C GLN A 118 6.32 7.99 2.34
N THR A 119 7.37 8.71 2.62
CA THR A 119 8.52 8.14 3.33
C THR A 119 8.16 7.93 4.80
N ILE A 120 8.71 6.88 5.37
CA ILE A 120 8.69 6.62 6.81
C ILE A 120 10.09 6.14 7.18
N ASP A 121 10.76 6.79 8.10
CA ASP A 121 12.19 6.59 8.32
C ASP A 121 13.03 6.78 7.05
N ASP A 122 14.34 6.66 7.17
CA ASP A 122 15.25 6.74 6.05
C ASP A 122 15.17 5.45 5.21
N GLY A 123 14.80 5.61 3.93
CA GLY A 123 14.80 4.49 2.99
C GLY A 123 13.63 3.54 3.08
N LEU A 124 12.56 3.90 3.79
CA LEU A 124 11.32 3.13 3.84
C LEU A 124 10.17 3.92 3.25
N TYR A 125 9.21 3.20 2.66
CA TYR A 125 8.08 3.78 1.93
C TYR A 125 6.78 3.17 2.43
N LEU A 126 5.93 4.02 2.98
CA LEU A 126 4.65 3.66 3.58
C LEU A 126 3.54 4.00 2.59
N GLY A 127 2.56 3.12 2.42
CA GLY A 127 1.46 3.41 1.51
C GLY A 127 0.22 2.60 1.75
N CYS A 128 -0.85 2.98 1.05
CA CYS A 128 -2.13 2.27 1.02
C CYS A 128 -2.82 2.56 -0.31
N GLY A 129 -3.36 1.53 -0.95
CA GLY A 129 -3.95 1.66 -2.28
C GLY A 129 -5.46 1.46 -2.30
N VAL A 130 -6.08 2.05 -3.33
CA VAL A 130 -7.51 1.89 -3.65
C VAL A 130 -7.68 1.76 -5.16
N TYR A 131 -8.79 1.17 -5.59
CA TYR A 131 -9.13 1.11 -7.00
C TYR A 131 -9.67 2.45 -7.49
N LYS A 132 -9.06 2.98 -8.54
CA LYS A 132 -9.37 4.30 -9.08
C LYS A 132 -10.77 4.36 -9.69
N ALA A 133 -11.20 3.31 -10.38
CA ALA A 133 -12.49 3.29 -11.07
C ALA A 133 -13.65 3.58 -10.11
N LEU A 134 -13.59 3.08 -8.87
CA LEU A 134 -14.62 3.33 -7.89
C LEU A 134 -14.55 4.76 -7.35
N ALA A 135 -13.36 5.28 -7.11
CA ALA A 135 -13.16 6.65 -6.69
C ALA A 135 -13.72 7.65 -7.71
N ALA A 136 -13.58 7.34 -9.01
CA ALA A 136 -14.07 8.19 -10.09
C ALA A 136 -15.60 8.19 -10.21
N ARG A 137 -16.29 7.17 -9.67
CA ARG A 137 -17.76 7.07 -9.70
C ARG A 137 -18.44 7.70 -8.50
N ALA A 138 -17.66 8.07 -7.51
CA ALA A 138 -18.18 8.71 -6.29
C ALA A 138 -18.51 10.22 -6.50
#